data_03822b6afc8f684d290f4c414af19284
#
_entry.id   03822b6afc8f684d290f4c414af19284
#
_cell.length_a   1.000
_cell.length_b   1.000
_cell.length_c   1.000
_cell.angle_alpha   90.00
_cell.angle_beta   90.00
_cell.angle_gamma   90.00
#
_symmetry.space_group_name_H-M   'P 1'
#
loop_
_entity.id
_entity.type
_entity.pdbx_description
1 polymer ?
#
loop_
_entity_poly.entity_id
_entity_poly.type
_entity_poly.pdbx_seq_one_letter_code
_entity_poly.pdbx_strand_id
1 'polypeptide(L)'
;AQIADMISERKEVKIVLVAGPSSSGKTTFSKRLSIQLRVNGYIPIAISLDDYFINRIHTPLDEEGKPDFESINALDLELFNKNLYDILEGEEVEIPSYNFKIGEREWLGNKIKLPDNGVLVIEGIHGLNPKLTEKIPSKNKFKVYISALTQLNLDNHNRIPTTDVRKIRRIVRDSLSRGYGAEQTLEMWSSIKRGEEKNIFVYQEEADVMFNSTLVYELAALKEYALRELEKVDKNSSVYYEAKRIINTLKFFVEVKPERVPENSILREFIGGSCFYKY
;
A
#
# COMPACT_ATOMS: atom_id res chain seq x y z
N ALA A 1 -13.97 -2.26 -12.30
CA ALA A 1 -14.34 -2.58 -13.69
C ALA A 1 -13.59 -1.66 -14.67
N GLN A 2 -13.91 -0.37 -14.79
CA GLN A 2 -13.33 0.55 -15.79
C GLN A 2 -11.81 0.43 -15.98
N ILE A 3 -11.04 0.35 -14.91
CA ILE A 3 -9.57 0.20 -15.01
C ILE A 3 -9.19 -1.16 -15.64
N ALA A 4 -9.93 -2.22 -15.34
CA ALA A 4 -9.69 -3.52 -15.98
C ALA A 4 -10.05 -3.48 -17.48
N ASP A 5 -11.09 -2.74 -17.84
CA ASP A 5 -11.50 -2.55 -19.25
C ASP A 5 -10.41 -1.77 -20.00
N MET A 6 -9.90 -0.67 -19.44
CA MET A 6 -8.78 0.11 -20.01
C MET A 6 -7.51 -0.74 -20.21
N ILE A 7 -7.21 -1.66 -19.27
CA ILE A 7 -6.10 -2.61 -19.41
C ILE A 7 -6.37 -3.58 -20.57
N SER A 8 -7.60 -4.08 -20.67
CA SER A 8 -8.01 -5.06 -21.71
C SER A 8 -7.98 -4.47 -23.11
N GLU A 9 -8.20 -3.16 -23.27
CA GLU A 9 -8.09 -2.45 -24.55
C GLU A 9 -6.65 -2.43 -25.06
N ARG A 10 -5.65 -2.45 -24.16
CA ARG A 10 -4.23 -2.47 -24.51
C ARG A 10 -3.69 -3.90 -24.58
N LYS A 11 -3.88 -4.59 -25.70
CA LYS A 11 -3.54 -6.03 -25.91
C LYS A 11 -2.11 -6.44 -25.54
N GLU A 12 -1.15 -5.50 -25.58
CA GLU A 12 0.26 -5.77 -25.31
C GLU A 12 0.62 -5.70 -23.82
N VAL A 13 -0.30 -5.27 -22.94
CA VAL A 13 -0.05 -5.17 -21.50
C VAL A 13 0.14 -6.56 -20.90
N LYS A 14 1.28 -6.77 -20.26
CA LYS A 14 1.65 -7.97 -19.50
C LYS A 14 1.83 -7.67 -18.02
N ILE A 15 2.04 -6.39 -17.66
CA ILE A 15 2.33 -5.96 -16.29
C ILE A 15 1.41 -4.78 -15.94
N VAL A 16 0.73 -4.90 -14.81
CA VAL A 16 -0.02 -3.82 -14.17
C VAL A 16 0.73 -3.42 -12.90
N LEU A 17 1.21 -2.19 -12.86
CA LEU A 17 1.94 -1.62 -11.73
C LEU A 17 0.97 -0.80 -10.86
N VAL A 18 0.75 -1.22 -9.63
CA VAL A 18 -0.15 -0.56 -8.67
C VAL A 18 0.70 0.11 -7.60
N ALA A 19 0.80 1.42 -7.67
CA ALA A 19 1.60 2.21 -6.74
C ALA A 19 0.75 3.20 -5.93
N GLY A 20 1.37 3.78 -4.93
CA GLY A 20 0.78 4.80 -4.08
C GLY A 20 1.43 4.79 -2.70
N PRO A 21 1.26 5.85 -1.91
CA PRO A 21 1.90 5.98 -0.63
C PRO A 21 1.42 4.92 0.37
N SER A 22 2.13 4.81 1.49
CA SER A 22 1.76 3.87 2.56
C SER A 22 0.31 4.11 3.03
N SER A 23 -0.41 3.01 3.32
CA SER A 23 -1.82 3.04 3.75
C SER A 23 -2.80 3.68 2.75
N SER A 24 -2.47 3.68 1.47
CA SER A 24 -3.40 4.12 0.41
C SER A 24 -4.42 3.05 -0.01
N GLY A 25 -4.28 1.79 0.43
CA GLY A 25 -5.19 0.69 0.08
C GLY A 25 -4.81 -0.07 -1.19
N LYS A 26 -3.51 -0.06 -1.56
CA LYS A 26 -2.99 -0.76 -2.75
C LYS A 26 -3.31 -2.25 -2.77
N THR A 27 -3.07 -2.93 -1.66
CA THR A 27 -3.20 -4.40 -1.58
C THR A 27 -4.62 -4.85 -1.86
N THR A 28 -5.62 -4.25 -1.20
CA THR A 28 -7.02 -4.58 -1.46
C THR A 28 -7.46 -4.16 -2.86
N PHE A 29 -6.99 -3.00 -3.34
CA PHE A 29 -7.27 -2.58 -4.72
C PHE A 29 -6.75 -3.60 -5.73
N SER A 30 -5.50 -4.06 -5.61
CA SER A 30 -4.90 -5.07 -6.50
C SER A 30 -5.68 -6.38 -6.52
N LYS A 31 -6.16 -6.83 -5.36
CA LYS A 31 -7.02 -8.03 -5.27
C LYS A 31 -8.36 -7.83 -6.00
N ARG A 32 -9.00 -6.67 -5.80
CA ARG A 32 -10.26 -6.33 -6.50
C ARG A 32 -10.05 -6.16 -8.00
N LEU A 33 -8.96 -5.52 -8.42
CA LEU A 33 -8.60 -5.40 -9.84
C LEU A 33 -8.39 -6.78 -10.46
N SER A 34 -7.69 -7.67 -9.75
CA SER A 34 -7.47 -9.05 -10.20
C SER A 34 -8.78 -9.81 -10.46
N ILE A 35 -9.83 -9.58 -9.64
CA ILE A 35 -11.15 -10.17 -9.91
C ILE A 35 -11.72 -9.63 -11.22
N GLN A 36 -11.64 -8.31 -11.46
CA GLN A 36 -12.17 -7.71 -12.69
C GLN A 36 -11.39 -8.15 -13.93
N LEU A 37 -10.07 -8.31 -13.82
CA LEU A 37 -9.24 -8.84 -14.90
C LEU A 37 -9.64 -10.29 -15.25
N ARG A 38 -9.99 -11.12 -14.25
CA ARG A 38 -10.52 -12.48 -14.49
C ARG A 38 -11.87 -12.45 -15.23
N VAL A 39 -12.74 -11.51 -14.88
CA VAL A 39 -14.01 -11.30 -15.61
C VAL A 39 -13.74 -10.98 -17.09
N ASN A 40 -12.66 -10.25 -17.38
CA ASN A 40 -12.22 -9.90 -18.73
C ASN A 40 -11.38 -11.01 -19.42
N GLY A 41 -11.27 -12.21 -18.81
CA GLY A 41 -10.62 -13.39 -19.41
C GLY A 41 -9.11 -13.49 -19.15
N TYR A 42 -8.53 -12.65 -18.31
CA TYR A 42 -7.12 -12.73 -17.93
C TYR A 42 -6.89 -13.69 -16.75
N ILE A 43 -5.67 -14.16 -16.59
CA ILE A 43 -5.19 -14.85 -15.38
C ILE A 43 -4.23 -13.93 -14.64
N PRO A 44 -4.71 -13.11 -13.69
CA PRO A 44 -3.85 -12.20 -12.94
C PRO A 44 -3.02 -12.95 -11.90
N ILE A 45 -1.71 -12.68 -11.89
CA ILE A 45 -0.75 -13.16 -10.89
C ILE A 45 -0.30 -11.95 -10.07
N ALA A 46 -0.55 -12.00 -8.77
CA ALA A 46 -0.22 -10.92 -7.86
C ALA A 46 1.21 -11.08 -7.32
N ILE A 47 1.98 -9.98 -7.36
CA ILE A 47 3.31 -9.88 -6.77
C ILE A 47 3.32 -8.64 -5.87
N SER A 48 3.78 -8.78 -4.62
CA SER A 48 4.04 -7.65 -3.73
C SER A 48 5.50 -7.25 -3.79
N LEU A 49 5.78 -5.95 -3.99
CA LEU A 49 7.14 -5.43 -3.89
C LEU A 49 7.67 -5.50 -2.46
N ASP A 50 6.77 -5.51 -1.48
CA ASP A 50 7.16 -5.64 -0.08
C ASP A 50 7.87 -6.99 0.20
N ASP A 51 7.61 -8.03 -0.59
CA ASP A 51 8.30 -9.31 -0.48
C ASP A 51 9.77 -9.27 -0.94
N TYR A 52 10.15 -8.22 -1.67
CA TYR A 52 11.50 -8.00 -2.16
C TYR A 52 12.34 -7.05 -1.30
N PHE A 53 11.87 -6.65 -0.11
CA PHE A 53 12.72 -5.90 0.81
C PHE A 53 13.99 -6.70 1.16
N ILE A 54 15.12 -5.99 1.24
CA ILE A 54 16.34 -6.53 1.84
C ILE A 54 16.15 -6.70 3.35
N ASN A 55 16.97 -7.52 4.00
CA ASN A 55 16.90 -7.69 5.44
C ASN A 55 17.04 -6.33 6.16
N ARG A 56 16.24 -6.10 7.19
CA ARG A 56 16.11 -4.80 7.90
C ARG A 56 17.44 -4.20 8.33
N ILE A 57 18.40 -5.04 8.72
CA ILE A 57 19.73 -4.61 9.15
C ILE A 57 20.54 -3.95 8.02
N HIS A 58 20.17 -4.18 6.76
CA HIS A 58 20.83 -3.64 5.59
C HIS A 58 20.04 -2.47 4.96
N THR A 59 18.91 -2.08 5.55
CA THR A 59 18.10 -0.96 5.04
C THR A 59 18.96 0.31 4.95
N PRO A 60 18.95 1.05 3.83
CA PRO A 60 19.65 2.32 3.72
C PRO A 60 19.24 3.28 4.82
N LEU A 61 20.14 4.15 5.24
CA LEU A 61 19.85 5.18 6.22
C LEU A 61 19.40 6.48 5.53
N ASP A 62 18.47 7.19 6.15
CA ASP A 62 18.06 8.53 5.75
C ASP A 62 19.10 9.58 6.21
N GLU A 63 18.83 10.85 5.92
CA GLU A 63 19.70 11.99 6.28
C GLU A 63 19.85 12.18 7.80
N GLU A 64 18.95 11.59 8.60
CA GLU A 64 18.99 11.60 10.07
C GLU A 64 19.66 10.34 10.65
N GLY A 65 20.18 9.44 9.80
CA GLY A 65 20.78 8.17 10.21
C GLY A 65 19.77 7.09 10.63
N LYS A 66 18.50 7.24 10.27
CA LYS A 66 17.43 6.25 10.52
C LYS A 66 17.20 5.38 9.29
N PRO A 67 16.73 4.13 9.46
CA PRO A 67 16.40 3.27 8.32
C PRO A 67 15.35 3.91 7.39
N ASP A 68 15.69 4.09 6.11
CA ASP A 68 14.82 4.63 5.05
C ASP A 68 14.11 3.48 4.31
N PHE A 69 12.96 3.06 4.84
CA PHE A 69 12.12 2.03 4.21
C PHE A 69 11.38 2.55 2.96
N GLU A 70 11.36 3.85 2.73
CA GLU A 70 10.74 4.46 1.56
C GLU A 70 11.75 4.61 0.39
N SER A 71 13.01 4.26 0.60
CA SER A 71 14.03 4.24 -0.45
C SER A 71 13.81 3.06 -1.39
N ILE A 72 13.97 3.28 -2.70
CA ILE A 72 13.95 2.17 -3.69
C ILE A 72 15.10 1.18 -3.44
N ASN A 73 16.20 1.63 -2.85
CA ASN A 73 17.35 0.80 -2.51
C ASN A 73 17.10 -0.09 -1.28
N ALA A 74 15.95 0.05 -0.60
CA ALA A 74 15.49 -0.90 0.40
C ALA A 74 14.95 -2.19 -0.24
N LEU A 75 14.72 -2.19 -1.57
CA LEU A 75 14.34 -3.37 -2.34
C LEU A 75 15.58 -4.01 -2.98
N ASP A 76 15.55 -5.34 -3.09
CA ASP A 76 16.47 -6.12 -3.91
C ASP A 76 16.05 -6.04 -5.38
N LEU A 77 16.46 -4.96 -6.03
CA LEU A 77 16.10 -4.70 -7.43
C LEU A 77 16.70 -5.73 -8.39
N GLU A 78 17.85 -6.30 -8.06
CA GLU A 78 18.51 -7.30 -8.88
C GLU A 78 17.67 -8.60 -8.89
N LEU A 79 17.31 -9.10 -7.72
CA LEU A 79 16.45 -10.27 -7.60
C LEU A 79 15.08 -10.03 -8.23
N PHE A 80 14.47 -8.86 -7.97
CA PHE A 80 13.17 -8.52 -8.54
C PHE A 80 13.20 -8.52 -10.07
N ASN A 81 14.18 -7.85 -10.69
CA ASN A 81 14.27 -7.76 -12.13
C ASN A 81 14.61 -9.12 -12.77
N LYS A 82 15.46 -9.94 -12.11
CA LYS A 82 15.72 -11.30 -12.56
C LYS A 82 14.43 -12.13 -12.57
N ASN A 83 13.70 -12.16 -11.43
CA ASN A 83 12.46 -12.90 -11.34
C ASN A 83 11.42 -12.41 -12.35
N LEU A 84 11.30 -11.10 -12.53
CA LEU A 84 10.36 -10.51 -13.48
C LEU A 84 10.69 -10.92 -14.92
N TYR A 85 11.97 -10.91 -15.30
CA TYR A 85 12.42 -11.34 -16.61
C TYR A 85 12.13 -12.82 -16.85
N ASP A 86 12.52 -13.69 -15.92
CA ASP A 86 12.34 -15.14 -16.03
C ASP A 86 10.83 -15.50 -16.15
N ILE A 87 9.97 -14.82 -15.37
CA ILE A 87 8.50 -15.00 -15.44
C ILE A 87 7.95 -14.58 -16.81
N LEU A 88 8.43 -13.46 -17.38
CA LEU A 88 7.98 -12.99 -18.70
C LEU A 88 8.43 -13.89 -19.84
N GLU A 89 9.59 -14.57 -19.70
CA GLU A 89 10.06 -15.62 -20.62
C GLU A 89 9.32 -16.95 -20.44
N GLY A 90 8.38 -17.04 -19.46
CA GLY A 90 7.56 -18.22 -19.24
C GLY A 90 8.18 -19.27 -18.31
N GLU A 91 9.26 -18.92 -17.62
CA GLU A 91 9.88 -19.79 -16.62
C GLU A 91 9.09 -19.81 -15.31
N GLU A 92 9.23 -20.90 -14.55
CA GLU A 92 8.68 -21.01 -13.20
C GLU A 92 9.70 -20.42 -12.20
N VAL A 93 9.26 -19.45 -11.41
CA VAL A 93 10.13 -18.71 -10.48
C VAL A 93 9.61 -18.80 -9.06
N GLU A 94 10.50 -19.05 -8.10
CA GLU A 94 10.18 -18.95 -6.69
C GLU A 94 10.21 -17.47 -6.25
N ILE A 95 9.11 -17.02 -5.64
CA ILE A 95 8.94 -15.66 -5.11
C ILE A 95 9.27 -15.66 -3.62
N PRO A 96 10.10 -14.72 -3.16
CA PRO A 96 10.35 -14.56 -1.73
C PRO A 96 9.09 -14.11 -0.97
N SER A 97 9.16 -14.16 0.36
CA SER A 97 8.20 -13.54 1.26
C SER A 97 8.96 -12.73 2.31
N TYR A 98 8.43 -11.57 2.71
CA TYR A 98 9.07 -10.73 3.71
C TYR A 98 8.33 -10.79 5.04
N ASN A 99 9.02 -11.22 6.10
CA ASN A 99 8.48 -11.28 7.44
C ASN A 99 8.71 -9.96 8.18
N PHE A 100 7.69 -9.11 8.22
CA PHE A 100 7.75 -7.80 8.87
C PHE A 100 8.02 -7.83 10.37
N LYS A 101 7.71 -8.93 11.07
CA LYS A 101 7.94 -9.04 12.52
C LYS A 101 9.43 -9.15 12.82
N ILE A 102 10.13 -10.04 12.12
CA ILE A 102 11.57 -10.26 12.31
C ILE A 102 12.42 -9.34 11.40
N GLY A 103 11.85 -8.82 10.31
CA GLY A 103 12.54 -7.95 9.36
C GLY A 103 13.46 -8.69 8.39
N GLU A 104 13.09 -9.92 8.01
CA GLU A 104 13.90 -10.78 7.15
C GLU A 104 13.07 -11.35 6.00
N ARG A 105 13.77 -11.68 4.91
CA ARG A 105 13.22 -12.39 3.76
C ARG A 105 13.25 -13.89 4.00
N GLU A 106 12.16 -14.56 3.62
CA GLU A 106 11.96 -15.99 3.76
C GLU A 106 11.64 -16.61 2.39
N TRP A 107 12.04 -17.86 2.19
CA TRP A 107 11.71 -18.65 1.01
C TRP A 107 10.75 -19.76 1.43
N LEU A 108 9.47 -19.62 1.04
CA LEU A 108 8.38 -20.50 1.45
C LEU A 108 7.96 -21.50 0.37
N GLY A 109 8.73 -21.62 -0.72
CA GLY A 109 8.42 -22.48 -1.85
C GLY A 109 7.30 -21.95 -2.75
N ASN A 110 6.96 -20.66 -2.67
CA ASN A 110 5.92 -20.05 -3.48
C ASN A 110 6.42 -19.88 -4.91
N LYS A 111 6.01 -20.75 -5.82
CA LYS A 111 6.38 -20.71 -7.23
C LYS A 111 5.28 -20.13 -8.08
N ILE A 112 5.64 -19.29 -9.04
CA ILE A 112 4.73 -18.73 -10.03
C ILE A 112 5.26 -18.95 -11.44
N LYS A 113 4.33 -19.08 -12.38
CA LYS A 113 4.58 -19.12 -13.82
C LYS A 113 3.49 -18.33 -14.53
N LEU A 114 3.87 -17.51 -15.51
CA LEU A 114 2.91 -16.71 -16.27
C LEU A 114 2.29 -17.57 -17.39
N PRO A 115 0.97 -17.80 -17.39
CA PRO A 115 0.29 -18.48 -18.49
C PRO A 115 0.10 -17.56 -19.70
N ASP A 116 -0.28 -18.08 -20.87
CA ASP A 116 -0.42 -17.32 -22.13
C ASP A 116 -1.31 -16.08 -22.02
N ASN A 117 -2.43 -16.20 -21.31
CA ASN A 117 -3.35 -15.08 -21.03
C ASN A 117 -3.09 -14.45 -19.65
N GLY A 118 -1.89 -14.65 -19.11
CA GLY A 118 -1.47 -14.13 -17.82
C GLY A 118 -1.16 -12.63 -17.86
N VAL A 119 -1.43 -11.98 -16.74
CA VAL A 119 -1.01 -10.60 -16.47
C VAL A 119 -0.47 -10.49 -15.04
N LEU A 120 0.71 -9.92 -14.89
CA LEU A 120 1.30 -9.65 -13.58
C LEU A 120 0.65 -8.41 -12.98
N VAL A 121 0.17 -8.50 -11.75
CA VAL A 121 -0.33 -7.36 -10.97
C VAL A 121 0.66 -7.13 -9.82
N ILE A 122 1.56 -6.16 -10.02
CA ILE A 122 2.65 -5.85 -9.10
C ILE A 122 2.26 -4.65 -8.27
N GLU A 123 2.17 -4.80 -6.96
CA GLU A 123 1.82 -3.72 -6.05
C GLU A 123 2.97 -3.35 -5.11
N GLY A 124 3.10 -2.06 -4.84
CA GLY A 124 4.04 -1.52 -3.87
C GLY A 124 4.27 -0.03 -4.03
N ILE A 125 4.96 0.57 -3.07
CA ILE A 125 5.17 2.02 -3.06
C ILE A 125 5.99 2.51 -4.27
N HIS A 126 6.88 1.69 -4.81
CA HIS A 126 7.78 2.01 -5.92
C HIS A 126 7.25 1.60 -7.30
N GLY A 127 6.00 1.13 -7.43
CA GLY A 127 5.46 0.62 -8.70
C GLY A 127 5.55 1.60 -9.87
N LEU A 128 5.58 2.93 -9.63
CA LEU A 128 5.72 3.95 -10.67
C LEU A 128 7.16 4.41 -10.90
N ASN A 129 8.11 4.03 -10.04
CA ASN A 129 9.51 4.43 -10.22
C ASN A 129 10.08 3.77 -11.50
N PRO A 130 10.58 4.57 -12.47
CA PRO A 130 11.11 4.03 -13.72
C PRO A 130 12.22 2.98 -13.53
N LYS A 131 13.04 3.13 -12.50
CA LYS A 131 14.14 2.19 -12.20
C LYS A 131 13.66 0.76 -11.90
N LEU A 132 12.42 0.61 -11.39
CA LEU A 132 11.89 -0.70 -11.03
C LEU A 132 11.73 -1.62 -12.25
N THR A 133 11.33 -1.05 -13.40
CA THR A 133 11.01 -1.80 -14.62
C THR A 133 11.64 -1.15 -15.87
N GLU A 134 12.87 -0.66 -15.74
CA GLU A 134 13.56 0.10 -16.80
C GLU A 134 13.68 -0.69 -18.11
N LYS A 135 13.96 -2.00 -18.00
CA LYS A 135 14.15 -2.89 -19.15
C LYS A 135 12.84 -3.34 -19.83
N ILE A 136 11.70 -3.06 -19.24
CA ILE A 136 10.39 -3.46 -19.79
C ILE A 136 9.83 -2.32 -20.67
N PRO A 137 9.43 -2.60 -21.93
CA PRO A 137 8.84 -1.58 -22.80
C PRO A 137 7.55 -0.97 -22.20
N SER A 138 7.35 0.33 -22.41
CA SER A 138 6.18 1.04 -21.87
C SER A 138 4.84 0.46 -22.35
N LYS A 139 4.76 -0.02 -23.60
CA LYS A 139 3.56 -0.66 -24.16
C LYS A 139 3.12 -1.92 -23.43
N ASN A 140 4.05 -2.60 -22.74
CA ASN A 140 3.76 -3.80 -21.96
C ASN A 140 3.35 -3.50 -20.51
N LYS A 141 3.31 -2.23 -20.12
CA LYS A 141 2.98 -1.77 -18.77
C LYS A 141 1.70 -0.96 -18.74
N PHE A 142 0.92 -1.14 -17.67
CA PHE A 142 -0.17 -0.26 -17.29
C PHE A 142 0.03 0.20 -15.85
N LYS A 143 0.02 1.49 -15.62
CA LYS A 143 0.40 2.10 -14.35
C LYS A 143 -0.81 2.70 -13.64
N VAL A 144 -1.06 2.29 -12.41
CA VAL A 144 -2.17 2.77 -11.57
C VAL A 144 -1.62 3.42 -10.31
N TYR A 145 -2.01 4.66 -10.06
CA TYR A 145 -1.68 5.35 -8.81
C TYR A 145 -2.87 5.34 -7.85
N ILE A 146 -2.66 4.85 -6.64
CA ILE A 146 -3.69 4.77 -5.60
C ILE A 146 -3.44 5.84 -4.54
N SER A 147 -4.41 6.71 -4.32
CA SER A 147 -4.34 7.73 -3.28
C SER A 147 -5.63 7.79 -2.47
N ALA A 148 -5.50 8.15 -1.19
CA ALA A 148 -6.63 8.38 -0.30
C ALA A 148 -7.00 9.87 -0.30
N LEU A 149 -7.49 10.38 -1.44
CA LEU A 149 -7.82 11.80 -1.60
C LEU A 149 -9.12 12.14 -0.86
N THR A 150 -8.99 12.53 0.39
CA THR A 150 -10.12 12.92 1.22
C THR A 150 -10.74 14.23 0.73
N GLN A 151 -12.04 14.21 0.52
CA GLN A 151 -12.83 15.37 0.13
C GLN A 151 -13.78 15.85 1.24
N LEU A 152 -13.68 15.23 2.43
CA LEU A 152 -14.51 15.57 3.58
C LEU A 152 -14.03 16.85 4.25
N ASN A 153 -14.96 17.71 4.57
CA ASN A 153 -14.77 18.89 5.41
C ASN A 153 -15.44 18.67 6.77
N LEU A 154 -14.83 19.20 7.83
CA LEU A 154 -15.46 19.30 9.15
C LEU A 154 -16.45 20.47 9.19
N ASP A 155 -16.11 21.56 8.51
CA ASP A 155 -16.93 22.76 8.32
C ASP A 155 -16.53 23.47 7.02
N ASN A 156 -17.05 24.68 6.80
CA ASN A 156 -16.81 25.45 5.58
C ASN A 156 -15.32 25.84 5.34
N HIS A 157 -14.49 25.78 6.36
CA HIS A 157 -13.09 26.24 6.31
C HIS A 157 -12.08 25.13 6.60
N ASN A 158 -12.50 24.03 7.23
CA ASN A 158 -11.61 22.98 7.72
C ASN A 158 -11.81 21.66 6.96
N ARG A 159 -10.97 21.41 5.97
CA ARG A 159 -10.89 20.12 5.27
C ARG A 159 -10.08 19.14 6.11
N ILE A 160 -10.48 17.87 6.10
CA ILE A 160 -9.68 16.79 6.69
C ILE A 160 -8.48 16.53 5.77
N PRO A 161 -7.24 16.66 6.28
CA PRO A 161 -6.05 16.37 5.48
C PRO A 161 -5.98 14.89 5.05
N THR A 162 -5.60 14.64 3.81
CA THR A 162 -5.31 13.29 3.30
C THR A 162 -4.28 12.55 4.17
N THR A 163 -3.29 13.28 4.67
CA THR A 163 -2.28 12.73 5.58
C THR A 163 -2.86 12.20 6.87
N ASP A 164 -3.89 12.83 7.42
CA ASP A 164 -4.54 12.39 8.66
C ASP A 164 -5.29 11.07 8.46
N VAL A 165 -6.02 10.96 7.37
CA VAL A 165 -6.70 9.70 7.01
C VAL A 165 -5.68 8.57 6.89
N ARG A 166 -4.56 8.80 6.22
CA ARG A 166 -3.51 7.81 6.06
C ARG A 166 -2.80 7.46 7.39
N LYS A 167 -2.58 8.46 8.27
CA LYS A 167 -2.08 8.21 9.64
C LYS A 167 -3.03 7.29 10.40
N ILE A 168 -4.32 7.61 10.40
CA ILE A 168 -5.35 6.82 11.08
C ILE A 168 -5.40 5.39 10.52
N ARG A 169 -5.44 5.23 9.20
CA ARG A 169 -5.38 3.92 8.54
C ARG A 169 -4.12 3.14 8.98
N ARG A 170 -2.96 3.79 9.00
CA ARG A 170 -1.69 3.18 9.38
C ARG A 170 -1.66 2.77 10.85
N ILE A 171 -2.08 3.65 11.76
CA ILE A 171 -2.16 3.36 13.20
C ILE A 171 -3.01 2.10 13.44
N VAL A 172 -4.19 2.04 12.83
CA VAL A 172 -5.09 0.90 13.00
C VAL A 172 -4.46 -0.39 12.42
N ARG A 173 -3.93 -0.35 11.19
CA ARG A 173 -3.31 -1.51 10.58
C ARG A 173 -2.09 -2.01 11.36
N ASP A 174 -1.18 -1.10 11.70
CA ASP A 174 0.11 -1.46 12.30
C ASP A 174 -0.08 -2.02 13.72
N SER A 175 -1.09 -1.54 14.46
CA SER A 175 -1.46 -2.11 15.76
C SER A 175 -2.02 -3.53 15.66
N LEU A 176 -2.76 -3.85 14.60
CA LEU A 176 -3.37 -5.17 14.41
C LEU A 176 -2.41 -6.21 13.80
N SER A 177 -1.54 -5.78 12.88
CA SER A 177 -0.78 -6.73 12.05
C SER A 177 0.74 -6.63 12.18
N ARG A 178 1.29 -5.46 12.57
CA ARG A 178 2.74 -5.21 12.58
C ARG A 178 3.33 -5.04 13.98
N GLY A 179 2.49 -4.97 15.02
CA GLY A 179 2.92 -4.83 16.42
C GLY A 179 3.40 -3.42 16.81
N TYR A 180 3.10 -2.39 16.00
CA TYR A 180 3.43 -1.00 16.31
C TYR A 180 2.22 -0.26 16.86
N GLY A 181 2.38 0.42 18.00
CA GLY A 181 1.34 1.30 18.56
C GLY A 181 1.26 2.66 17.86
N ALA A 182 0.28 3.48 18.28
CA ALA A 182 0.08 4.82 17.71
C ALA A 182 1.29 5.72 17.90
N GLU A 183 1.96 5.68 19.05
CA GLU A 183 3.13 6.49 19.35
C GLU A 183 4.26 6.25 18.35
N GLN A 184 4.67 5.00 18.18
CA GLN A 184 5.71 4.63 17.22
C GLN A 184 5.34 4.99 15.79
N THR A 185 4.07 4.79 15.39
CA THR A 185 3.60 5.16 14.06
C THR A 185 3.69 6.66 13.81
N LEU A 186 3.34 7.48 14.81
CA LEU A 186 3.40 8.93 14.72
C LEU A 186 4.85 9.45 14.71
N GLU A 187 5.75 8.85 15.50
CA GLU A 187 7.18 9.18 15.50
C GLU A 187 7.86 8.95 14.16
N MET A 188 7.51 7.83 13.50
CA MET A 188 8.02 7.50 12.17
C MET A 188 7.44 8.38 11.06
N TRP A 189 6.33 9.11 11.31
CA TRP A 189 5.58 9.75 10.24
C TRP A 189 6.37 10.83 9.49
N SER A 190 7.23 11.58 10.16
CA SER A 190 8.07 12.60 9.53
C SER A 190 9.07 12.00 8.52
N SER A 191 9.70 10.87 8.87
CA SER A 191 10.59 10.14 7.97
C SER A 191 9.84 9.57 6.78
N ILE A 192 8.67 8.93 7.03
CA ILE A 192 7.80 8.42 5.97
C ILE A 192 7.43 9.52 4.97
N LYS A 193 6.99 10.69 5.47
CA LYS A 193 6.59 11.81 4.63
C LYS A 193 7.75 12.28 3.73
N ARG A 194 8.95 12.45 4.29
CA ARG A 194 10.15 12.83 3.51
C ARG A 194 10.47 11.78 2.43
N GLY A 195 10.42 10.51 2.81
CA GLY A 195 10.67 9.41 1.88
C GLY A 195 9.64 9.35 0.75
N GLU A 196 8.35 9.55 1.05
CA GLU A 196 7.28 9.61 0.05
C GLU A 196 7.46 10.80 -0.90
N GLU A 197 7.78 11.98 -0.39
CA GLU A 197 8.04 13.17 -1.20
C GLU A 197 9.21 12.95 -2.16
N LYS A 198 10.27 12.28 -1.72
CA LYS A 198 11.47 12.02 -2.50
C LYS A 198 11.32 10.86 -3.49
N ASN A 199 10.62 9.80 -3.11
CA ASN A 199 10.68 8.52 -3.82
C ASN A 199 9.36 8.09 -4.46
N ILE A 200 8.22 8.69 -4.11
CA ILE A 200 6.89 8.23 -4.55
C ILE A 200 6.13 9.32 -5.28
N PHE A 201 5.93 10.48 -4.65
CA PHE A 201 5.11 11.55 -5.22
C PHE A 201 5.68 12.15 -6.50
N VAL A 202 7.00 12.15 -6.65
CA VAL A 202 7.69 12.63 -7.86
C VAL A 202 7.33 11.83 -9.11
N TYR A 203 6.80 10.61 -8.96
CA TYR A 203 6.43 9.73 -10.07
C TYR A 203 4.92 9.60 -10.28
N GLN A 204 4.08 10.32 -9.54
CA GLN A 204 2.63 10.16 -9.64
C GLN A 204 2.07 10.47 -11.03
N GLU A 205 2.70 11.40 -11.76
CA GLU A 205 2.31 11.78 -13.12
C GLU A 205 2.66 10.70 -14.18
N GLU A 206 3.45 9.70 -13.81
CA GLU A 206 3.75 8.54 -14.65
C GLU A 206 2.58 7.54 -14.74
N ALA A 207 1.51 7.75 -13.98
CA ALA A 207 0.37 6.85 -13.96
C ALA A 207 -0.53 7.03 -15.18
N ASP A 208 -0.98 5.92 -15.79
CA ASP A 208 -2.01 5.92 -16.82
C ASP A 208 -3.39 6.28 -16.23
N VAL A 209 -3.62 5.95 -14.95
CA VAL A 209 -4.86 6.24 -14.24
C VAL A 209 -4.63 6.42 -12.75
N MET A 210 -5.39 7.34 -12.14
CA MET A 210 -5.45 7.51 -10.69
C MET A 210 -6.74 6.92 -10.13
N PHE A 211 -6.62 6.25 -8.97
CA PHE A 211 -7.77 5.73 -8.23
C PHE A 211 -7.82 6.35 -6.82
N ASN A 212 -8.94 7.00 -6.50
CA ASN A 212 -9.19 7.48 -5.15
C ASN A 212 -9.76 6.37 -4.27
N SER A 213 -9.02 5.98 -3.25
CA SER A 213 -9.38 4.90 -2.32
C SER A 213 -10.20 5.36 -1.11
N THR A 214 -10.47 6.66 -0.98
CA THR A 214 -11.21 7.22 0.16
C THR A 214 -12.67 6.76 0.14
N LEU A 215 -13.16 6.38 1.29
CA LEU A 215 -14.58 6.10 1.52
C LEU A 215 -15.15 7.13 2.49
N VAL A 216 -16.32 7.68 2.17
CA VAL A 216 -16.95 8.76 2.96
C VAL A 216 -17.20 8.40 4.43
N TYR A 217 -17.38 7.12 4.73
CA TYR A 217 -17.64 6.62 6.09
C TYR A 217 -16.40 6.05 6.81
N GLU A 218 -15.21 6.12 6.19
CA GLU A 218 -14.05 5.42 6.70
C GLU A 218 -13.58 5.91 8.07
N LEU A 219 -13.61 7.22 8.33
CA LEU A 219 -13.22 7.74 9.63
C LEU A 219 -14.19 7.31 10.74
N ALA A 220 -15.48 7.17 10.41
CA ALA A 220 -16.48 6.62 11.29
C ALA A 220 -16.21 5.14 11.63
N ALA A 221 -15.80 4.34 10.63
CA ALA A 221 -15.49 2.92 10.80
C ALA A 221 -14.13 2.68 11.50
N LEU A 222 -13.15 3.57 11.29
CA LEU A 222 -11.81 3.48 11.90
C LEU A 222 -11.77 4.06 13.32
N LYS A 223 -12.77 4.87 13.72
CA LYS A 223 -12.77 5.67 14.94
C LYS A 223 -12.43 4.88 16.19
N GLU A 224 -13.16 3.80 16.47
CA GLU A 224 -12.98 3.00 17.69
C GLU A 224 -11.57 2.42 17.78
N TYR A 225 -11.08 1.83 16.68
CA TYR A 225 -9.75 1.26 16.61
C TYR A 225 -8.66 2.31 16.82
N ALA A 226 -8.79 3.46 16.14
CA ALA A 226 -7.81 4.53 16.23
C ALA A 226 -7.79 5.17 17.62
N LEU A 227 -8.95 5.43 18.24
CA LEU A 227 -9.03 6.00 19.59
C LEU A 227 -8.37 5.10 20.62
N ARG A 228 -8.62 3.78 20.55
CA ARG A 228 -8.00 2.78 21.44
C ARG A 228 -6.47 2.86 21.44
N GLU A 229 -5.87 3.11 20.29
CA GLU A 229 -4.42 3.19 20.17
C GLU A 229 -3.87 4.57 20.51
N LEU A 230 -4.54 5.64 20.06
CA LEU A 230 -4.14 7.02 20.30
C LEU A 230 -4.22 7.43 21.78
N GLU A 231 -5.16 6.88 22.53
CA GLU A 231 -5.33 7.14 23.96
C GLU A 231 -4.22 6.51 24.83
N LYS A 232 -3.44 5.57 24.27
CA LYS A 232 -2.28 4.97 24.93
C LYS A 232 -1.02 5.85 24.87
N VAL A 233 -1.01 6.89 24.03
CA VAL A 233 0.16 7.77 23.85
C VAL A 233 0.42 8.54 25.14
N ASP A 234 1.64 8.43 25.68
CA ASP A 234 2.03 9.08 26.92
C ASP A 234 2.01 10.62 26.79
N LYS A 235 1.61 11.29 27.87
CA LYS A 235 1.52 12.78 27.91
C LYS A 235 2.86 13.46 27.74
N ASN A 236 3.95 12.77 28.06
CA ASN A 236 5.33 13.29 27.92
C ASN A 236 5.93 12.95 26.54
N SER A 237 5.22 12.20 25.71
CA SER A 237 5.67 11.85 24.36
C SER A 237 5.75 13.08 23.46
N SER A 238 6.75 13.12 22.60
CA SER A 238 6.93 14.17 21.58
C SER A 238 5.75 14.28 20.62
N VAL A 239 4.99 13.18 20.43
CA VAL A 239 3.85 13.09 19.51
C VAL A 239 2.50 13.22 20.22
N TYR A 240 2.47 13.51 21.53
CA TYR A 240 1.23 13.59 22.31
C TYR A 240 0.23 14.61 21.73
N TYR A 241 0.69 15.80 21.39
CA TYR A 241 -0.20 16.85 20.84
C TYR A 241 -0.78 16.45 19.47
N GLU A 242 -0.01 15.75 18.65
CA GLU A 242 -0.51 15.24 17.38
C GLU A 242 -1.56 14.11 17.60
N ALA A 243 -1.30 13.19 18.51
CA ALA A 243 -2.29 12.18 18.91
C ALA A 243 -3.58 12.84 19.41
N LYS A 244 -3.48 13.86 20.28
CA LYS A 244 -4.61 14.62 20.81
C LYS A 244 -5.41 15.33 19.72
N ARG A 245 -4.71 15.91 18.72
CA ARG A 245 -5.33 16.56 17.56
C ARG A 245 -6.17 15.56 16.77
N ILE A 246 -5.61 14.38 16.46
CA ILE A 246 -6.31 13.31 15.72
C ILE A 246 -7.52 12.80 16.54
N ILE A 247 -7.36 12.57 17.85
CA ILE A 247 -8.49 12.20 18.74
C ILE A 247 -9.61 13.22 18.63
N ASN A 248 -9.29 14.52 18.70
CA ASN A 248 -10.31 15.58 18.63
C ASN A 248 -10.99 15.61 17.26
N THR A 249 -10.27 15.38 16.18
CA THR A 249 -10.86 15.24 14.83
C THR A 249 -11.83 14.06 14.78
N LEU A 250 -11.46 12.89 15.32
CA LEU A 250 -12.32 11.70 15.32
C LEU A 250 -13.61 11.86 16.14
N LYS A 251 -13.65 12.77 17.12
CA LYS A 251 -14.87 13.05 17.89
C LYS A 251 -16.02 13.62 17.07
N PHE A 252 -15.73 14.26 15.93
CA PHE A 252 -16.77 14.79 15.03
C PHE A 252 -17.53 13.70 14.25
N PHE A 253 -17.04 12.47 14.24
CA PHE A 253 -17.64 11.36 13.49
C PHE A 253 -18.52 10.50 14.40
N VAL A 254 -19.68 10.08 13.88
CA VAL A 254 -20.48 9.02 14.48
C VAL A 254 -19.84 7.69 14.18
N GLU A 255 -19.74 6.81 15.18
CA GLU A 255 -19.15 5.48 15.03
C GLU A 255 -19.97 4.58 14.09
N VAL A 256 -19.28 3.87 13.22
CA VAL A 256 -19.83 2.79 12.39
C VAL A 256 -19.23 1.48 12.84
N LYS A 257 -20.08 0.55 13.28
CA LYS A 257 -19.65 -0.77 13.76
C LYS A 257 -18.95 -1.56 12.65
N PRO A 258 -17.85 -2.29 12.95
CA PRO A 258 -17.09 -3.07 11.97
C PRO A 258 -17.92 -4.05 11.14
N GLU A 259 -18.96 -4.66 11.74
CA GLU A 259 -19.84 -5.64 11.08
C GLU A 259 -20.59 -5.04 9.87
N ARG A 260 -20.72 -3.70 9.84
CA ARG A 260 -21.33 -2.99 8.71
C ARG A 260 -20.39 -2.73 7.55
N VAL A 261 -19.09 -2.98 7.72
CA VAL A 261 -18.10 -2.83 6.67
C VAL A 261 -18.05 -4.13 5.85
N PRO A 262 -18.32 -4.10 4.54
CA PRO A 262 -18.25 -5.30 3.69
C PRO A 262 -16.87 -5.98 3.75
N GLU A 263 -16.83 -7.31 3.70
CA GLU A 263 -15.58 -8.08 3.78
C GLU A 263 -14.60 -7.80 2.61
N ASN A 264 -15.12 -7.36 1.46
CA ASN A 264 -14.34 -6.97 0.30
C ASN A 264 -14.00 -5.47 0.26
N SER A 265 -14.30 -4.71 1.32
CA SER A 265 -13.99 -3.28 1.40
C SER A 265 -12.48 -3.05 1.54
N ILE A 266 -11.99 -1.94 0.98
CA ILE A 266 -10.61 -1.45 1.22
C ILE A 266 -10.35 -1.25 2.72
N LEU A 267 -11.36 -0.87 3.52
CA LEU A 267 -11.18 -0.68 4.95
C LEU A 267 -10.77 -1.97 5.69
N ARG A 268 -11.11 -3.13 5.16
CA ARG A 268 -10.72 -4.42 5.74
C ARG A 268 -9.20 -4.66 5.72
N GLU A 269 -8.46 -3.94 4.85
CA GLU A 269 -7.00 -3.90 4.90
C GLU A 269 -6.48 -3.33 6.23
N PHE A 270 -7.26 -2.50 6.90
CA PHE A 270 -6.86 -1.80 8.13
C PHE A 270 -7.49 -2.40 9.38
N ILE A 271 -8.79 -2.76 9.32
CA ILE A 271 -9.53 -3.26 10.48
C ILE A 271 -9.59 -4.79 10.58
N GLY A 272 -9.03 -5.50 9.60
CA GLY A 272 -9.09 -6.97 9.53
C GLY A 272 -10.41 -7.52 9.01
N GLY A 273 -10.52 -8.86 8.94
CA GLY A 273 -11.71 -9.55 8.46
C GLY A 273 -11.95 -9.39 6.94
N SER A 274 -10.87 -9.28 6.17
CA SER A 274 -10.93 -9.25 4.70
C SER A 274 -11.23 -10.63 4.13
N CYS A 275 -12.05 -10.72 3.07
CA CYS A 275 -12.22 -11.94 2.29
C CYS A 275 -11.02 -12.27 1.38
N PHE A 276 -10.05 -11.36 1.25
CA PHE A 276 -8.90 -11.51 0.36
C PHE A 276 -7.66 -12.07 1.03
N TYR A 277 -7.53 -11.92 2.34
CA TYR A 277 -6.37 -12.36 3.13
C TYR A 277 -6.74 -12.50 4.62
N LYS A 278 -6.00 -13.36 5.30
CA LYS A 278 -6.09 -13.52 6.77
C LYS A 278 -4.88 -12.84 7.39
N TYR A 279 -5.13 -12.00 8.39
CA TYR A 279 -4.11 -11.50 9.31
C TYR A 279 -3.98 -12.41 10.52
#